data_29480889aae6d6e6e0abf6ae02144fe9
#
_entry.id   29480889aae6d6e6e0abf6ae02144fe9
#
_cell.length_a   1.000
_cell.length_b   1.000
_cell.length_c   1.000
_cell.angle_alpha   90.00
_cell.angle_beta   90.00
_cell.angle_gamma   90.00
#
_symmetry.space_group_name_H-M   'P 1'
#
loop_
_entity.id
_entity.type
_entity.pdbx_description
1 polymer ?
#
loop_
_entity_poly.entity_id
_entity_poly.type
_entity_poly.pdbx_seq_one_letter_code
_entity_poly.pdbx_strand_id
1 'polypeptide(L)'
;MNYKYKLKFIPTAVKEWDKLDNSIKEQFKKKLSERLNEPCVPSSRLHGFENYYKIKLKSAGYRLVYEVLENEMSVVVMAINRRDKVL
;
A
#
# COMPACT_ATOMS: atom_id res chain seq x y z
N MET A 1 -12.95 14.56 -3.97
CA MET A 1 -13.49 13.27 -3.54
C MET A 1 -13.16 12.99 -2.10
N ASN A 2 -14.12 12.42 -1.39
CA ASN A 2 -13.96 12.14 0.03
C ASN A 2 -13.64 10.68 0.26
N TYR A 3 -12.50 10.43 0.85
CA TYR A 3 -12.11 9.10 1.26
C TYR A 3 -12.33 8.95 2.76
N LYS A 4 -12.63 7.74 3.19
CA LYS A 4 -12.82 7.47 4.62
C LYS A 4 -11.52 7.57 5.40
N TYR A 5 -10.41 7.17 4.78
CA TYR A 5 -9.11 7.12 5.45
C TYR A 5 -8.16 8.10 4.80
N LYS A 6 -7.22 8.60 5.59
CA LYS A 6 -6.14 9.44 5.11
C LYS A 6 -4.98 8.58 4.66
N LEU A 7 -4.25 9.02 3.65
CA LEU A 7 -3.09 8.30 3.15
C LEU A 7 -1.82 8.95 3.68
N LYS A 8 -0.97 8.14 4.30
CA LYS A 8 0.32 8.58 4.82
C LYS A 8 1.41 7.62 4.36
N PHE A 9 2.64 8.09 4.36
CA PHE A 9 3.82 7.28 4.04
C PHE A 9 4.86 7.48 5.14
N ILE A 10 5.51 6.39 5.57
CA ILE A 10 6.69 6.57 6.41
C ILE A 10 7.85 7.05 5.51
N PRO A 11 8.89 7.69 6.09
CA PRO A 11 9.96 8.29 5.27
C PRO A 11 10.63 7.34 4.29
N THR A 12 10.92 6.10 4.70
CA THR A 12 11.53 5.14 3.78
C THR A 12 10.61 4.78 2.63
N ALA A 13 9.30 4.72 2.90
CA ALA A 13 8.33 4.43 1.85
C ALA A 13 8.22 5.57 0.85
N VAL A 14 8.37 6.81 1.29
CA VAL A 14 8.40 7.96 0.38
C VAL A 14 9.54 7.80 -0.61
N LYS A 15 10.71 7.43 -0.12
CA LYS A 15 11.88 7.24 -0.98
C LYS A 15 11.65 6.12 -1.99
N GLU A 16 11.04 5.03 -1.54
CA GLU A 16 10.74 3.92 -2.43
C GLU A 16 9.73 4.32 -3.49
N TRP A 17 8.71 5.08 -3.09
CA TRP A 17 7.71 5.58 -4.02
C TRP A 17 8.34 6.46 -5.09
N ASP A 18 9.24 7.36 -4.69
CA ASP A 18 9.86 8.30 -5.61
C ASP A 18 10.69 7.61 -6.69
N LYS A 19 11.15 6.40 -6.44
CA LYS A 19 11.94 5.63 -7.40
C LYS A 19 11.10 4.87 -8.43
N LEU A 20 9.80 4.85 -8.26
CA LEU A 20 8.92 4.10 -9.14
C LEU A 20 8.71 4.84 -10.47
N ASP A 21 8.53 4.07 -11.53
CA ASP A 21 8.10 4.61 -12.81
C ASP A 21 6.70 5.19 -12.69
N ASN A 22 6.38 6.16 -13.53
CA ASN A 22 5.05 6.77 -13.52
C ASN A 22 3.94 5.76 -13.73
N SER A 23 4.13 4.78 -14.60
CA SER A 23 3.09 3.78 -14.83
C SER A 23 2.83 2.94 -13.58
N ILE A 24 3.88 2.62 -12.83
CA ILE A 24 3.73 1.88 -11.58
C ILE A 24 3.04 2.73 -10.53
N LYS A 25 3.43 4.01 -10.43
CA LYS A 25 2.78 4.93 -9.50
C LYS A 25 1.29 5.04 -9.78
N GLU A 26 0.91 5.15 -11.05
CA GLU A 26 -0.51 5.26 -11.42
C GLU A 26 -1.30 4.02 -11.05
N GLN A 27 -0.70 2.85 -11.24
CA GLN A 27 -1.36 1.61 -10.85
C GLN A 27 -1.57 1.52 -9.35
N PHE A 28 -0.55 1.90 -8.57
CA PHE A 28 -0.69 1.92 -7.11
C PHE A 28 -1.70 2.97 -6.66
N LYS A 29 -1.69 4.16 -7.28
CA LYS A 29 -2.64 5.21 -6.92
C LYS A 29 -4.07 4.74 -7.08
N LYS A 30 -4.35 4.06 -8.18
CA LYS A 30 -5.69 3.55 -8.43
C LYS A 30 -6.12 2.56 -7.35
N LYS A 31 -5.23 1.63 -7.01
CA LYS A 31 -5.56 0.63 -6.00
C LYS A 31 -5.62 1.24 -4.60
N LEU A 32 -4.74 2.20 -4.31
CA LEU A 32 -4.78 2.88 -3.02
C LEU A 32 -6.06 3.67 -2.84
N SER A 33 -6.56 4.31 -3.90
CA SER A 33 -7.80 5.05 -3.78
C SER A 33 -8.96 4.15 -3.39
N GLU A 34 -8.99 2.91 -3.88
CA GLU A 34 -9.99 1.94 -3.47
C GLU A 34 -9.81 1.55 -2.00
N ARG A 35 -8.55 1.33 -1.59
CA ARG A 35 -8.26 0.91 -0.22
C ARG A 35 -8.50 2.01 0.80
N LEU A 36 -8.49 3.27 0.39
CA LEU A 36 -8.80 4.37 1.31
C LEU A 36 -10.27 4.37 1.73
N ASN A 37 -11.12 3.67 1.01
CA ASN A 37 -12.52 3.51 1.40
C ASN A 37 -12.76 2.20 2.13
N GLU A 38 -12.00 1.15 1.77
CA GLU A 38 -12.11 -0.16 2.43
C GLU A 38 -10.73 -0.79 2.55
N PRO A 39 -9.95 -0.34 3.54
CA PRO A 39 -8.56 -0.81 3.65
C PRO A 39 -8.41 -2.21 4.21
N CYS A 40 -9.39 -2.71 4.95
CA CYS A 40 -9.26 -3.99 5.64
C CYS A 40 -9.78 -5.12 4.74
N VAL A 41 -9.07 -5.40 3.66
CA VAL A 41 -9.44 -6.44 2.70
C VAL A 41 -8.90 -7.78 3.20
N PRO A 42 -9.75 -8.71 3.63
CA PRO A 42 -9.29 -9.94 4.27
C PRO A 42 -8.30 -10.75 3.44
N SER A 43 -8.53 -10.85 2.14
CA SER A 43 -7.65 -11.63 1.26
C SER A 43 -6.28 -11.02 1.09
N SER A 44 -6.11 -9.76 1.46
CA SER A 44 -4.85 -9.03 1.33
C SER A 44 -4.08 -8.91 2.64
N ARG A 45 -4.61 -9.45 3.72
CA ARG A 45 -3.98 -9.34 5.03
C ARG A 45 -2.68 -10.12 5.09
N LEU A 46 -1.67 -9.54 5.72
CA LEU A 46 -0.41 -10.22 5.92
C LEU A 46 -0.53 -11.20 7.09
N HIS A 47 0.01 -12.39 6.90
CA HIS A 47 0.02 -13.39 7.95
C HIS A 47 0.89 -12.94 9.12
N GLY A 48 0.38 -13.09 10.33
CA GLY A 48 1.14 -12.76 11.52
C GLY A 48 1.08 -11.29 11.92
N PHE A 49 0.36 -10.46 11.16
CA PHE A 49 0.21 -9.03 11.46
C PHE A 49 -1.27 -8.67 11.42
N GLU A 50 -1.74 -8.02 12.45
CA GLU A 50 -3.17 -7.75 12.55
C GLU A 50 -3.66 -6.68 11.61
N ASN A 51 -2.88 -5.60 11.44
CA ASN A 51 -3.35 -4.43 10.70
C ASN A 51 -2.56 -4.16 9.44
N TYR A 52 -1.83 -5.15 8.95
CA TYR A 52 -1.00 -4.99 7.76
C TYR A 52 -1.62 -5.70 6.58
N TYR A 53 -1.66 -5.00 5.45
CA TYR A 53 -2.24 -5.47 4.21
C TYR A 53 -1.31 -5.19 3.06
N LYS A 54 -1.53 -5.89 1.95
CA LYS A 54 -0.67 -5.74 0.78
C LYS A 54 -1.49 -5.44 -0.47
N ILE A 55 -0.86 -4.75 -1.39
CA ILE A 55 -1.38 -4.55 -2.74
C ILE A 55 -0.32 -5.11 -3.69
N LYS A 56 -0.72 -6.06 -4.54
CA LYS A 56 0.19 -6.66 -5.51
C LYS A 56 -0.10 -6.16 -6.90
N LEU A 57 0.93 -5.78 -7.63
CA LEU A 57 0.86 -5.50 -9.06
C LEU A 57 1.51 -6.69 -9.75
N LYS A 58 0.71 -7.70 -10.05
CA LYS A 58 1.24 -8.99 -10.54
C LYS A 58 2.05 -8.87 -11.81
N SER A 59 1.53 -8.17 -12.81
CA SER A 59 2.23 -8.05 -14.08
C SER A 59 3.50 -7.21 -13.98
N ALA A 60 3.52 -6.24 -13.09
CA ALA A 60 4.69 -5.37 -12.91
C ALA A 60 5.68 -5.94 -11.89
N GLY A 61 5.28 -6.92 -11.10
CA GLY A 61 6.17 -7.54 -10.12
C GLY A 61 6.45 -6.70 -8.89
N TYR A 62 5.53 -5.80 -8.54
CA TYR A 62 5.69 -4.94 -7.35
C TYR A 62 4.68 -5.29 -6.27
N ARG A 63 5.04 -4.96 -5.04
CA ARG A 63 4.17 -5.14 -3.88
C ARG A 63 4.31 -3.95 -2.96
N LEU A 64 3.18 -3.48 -2.44
CA LEU A 64 3.11 -2.39 -1.47
C LEU A 64 2.46 -2.93 -0.20
N VAL A 65 3.03 -2.61 0.95
CA VAL A 65 2.49 -3.00 2.25
C VAL A 65 2.04 -1.75 2.99
N TYR A 66 0.83 -1.79 3.54
CA TYR A 66 0.33 -0.67 4.32
C TYR A 66 -0.23 -1.16 5.64
N GLU A 67 -0.25 -0.25 6.61
CA GLU A 67 -0.84 -0.50 7.92
C GLU A 67 -2.11 0.33 8.05
N VAL A 68 -3.15 -0.24 8.66
CA VAL A 68 -4.39 0.47 8.91
C VAL A 68 -4.43 0.91 10.37
N LEU A 69 -4.54 2.21 10.59
CA LEU A 69 -4.65 2.77 11.93
C LEU A 69 -6.09 3.25 12.11
N GLU A 70 -6.91 2.38 12.67
CA GLU A 70 -8.35 2.64 12.80
C GLU A 70 -8.65 3.86 13.65
N ASN A 71 -7.91 4.03 14.75
CA ASN A 71 -8.13 5.16 15.65
C ASN A 71 -7.91 6.52 14.98
N GLU A 72 -7.02 6.53 13.99
CA GLU A 72 -6.70 7.77 13.28
C GLU A 72 -7.39 7.84 11.92
N MET A 73 -8.08 6.79 11.52
CA MET A 73 -8.64 6.68 10.18
C MET A 73 -7.56 6.93 9.14
N SER A 74 -6.44 6.24 9.27
CA SER A 74 -5.28 6.40 8.40
C SER A 74 -4.82 5.08 7.81
N VAL A 75 -4.36 5.16 6.57
CA VAL A 75 -3.67 4.07 5.88
C VAL A 75 -2.23 4.54 5.69
N VAL A 76 -1.28 3.82 6.26
CA VAL A 76 0.14 4.22 6.26
C VAL A 76 0.92 3.25 5.39
N VAL A 77 1.53 3.76 4.32
CA VAL A 77 2.37 2.93 3.45
C VAL A 77 3.68 2.67 4.15
N MET A 78 4.00 1.40 4.37
CA MET A 78 5.17 0.98 5.13
C MET A 78 6.33 0.57 4.24
N ALA A 79 6.05 -0.05 3.09
CA ALA A 79 7.11 -0.53 2.20
C ALA A 79 6.58 -0.74 0.79
N ILE A 80 7.46 -0.55 -0.19
CA ILE A 80 7.16 -0.82 -1.59
C ILE A 80 8.36 -1.55 -2.16
N ASN A 81 8.16 -2.79 -2.63
CA ASN A 81 9.26 -3.64 -3.07
C ASN A 81 8.92 -4.35 -4.36
N ARG A 82 9.96 -4.71 -5.11
CA ARG A 82 9.80 -5.62 -6.24
C ARG A 82 9.73 -7.04 -5.68
N ARG A 83 8.78 -7.80 -6.18
CA ARG A 83 8.58 -9.17 -5.69
C ARG A 83 9.76 -10.09 -5.98
N ASP A 84 10.39 -9.89 -7.11
CA ASP A 84 11.51 -10.75 -7.53
C ASP A 84 12.78 -10.51 -6.73
N LYS A 85 12.80 -9.48 -5.90
CA LYS A 85 13.97 -9.18 -5.05
C LYS A 85 13.79 -9.66 -3.62
N VAL A 86 12.65 -10.23 -3.31
CA VAL A 86 12.40 -10.79 -1.99
C VAL A 86 12.87 -12.23 -2.01
N LEU A 87 13.88 -12.50 -1.25
CA LEU A 87 14.45 -13.86 -1.16
C LEU A 87 13.90 -14.59 0.04
#